data_8b9e87fa881075d08b8cb8c08d721494
#
_entry.id   8b9e87fa881075d08b8cb8c08d721494
#
_cell.length_a   1.000
_cell.length_b   1.000
_cell.length_c   1.000
_cell.angle_alpha   90.00
_cell.angle_beta   90.00
_cell.angle_gamma   90.00
#
_symmetry.space_group_name_H-M   'P 1'
#
loop_
_entity.id
_entity.type
_entity.pdbx_description
1 polymer ?
#
loop_
_entity_poly.entity_id
_entity_poly.type
_entity_poly.pdbx_seq_one_letter_code
_entity_poly.pdbx_strand_id
1 'polypeptide(L)'
;MRAVVYRGPKQVEVVEVPDARIEQPTDVLVRITTTNICGSDLHMYEGRTSVEEGKVLGHENMGVVEEVGPAVTRIEVGDRVSVPFNIACGTCRNCLQGWTSFCLRTNPLEGMVGAAYGYANMGPYDGGQAEYLRVPYGDVNLLELPEGTEHENDFTMLSDIFPTGWHGTELARMQPGDDVAVYGAGPVGLMAAHSALIRGASRVFVVDKEPDRLRLAESIGGIGIDFSAGDPVEQIMDATRGRGTDCGVEAVGYQAHDPSGDEHPELVLDNLVATVRATGGIGVVGVYMPEDPGAADEGAKQGRIGFDYGTFFTKGQHMGTGQAPVMRYNRQLRDLIVAGRATPSFIVSHELPLEQAPDGYRRFDDREEGWTKVLLRPGQAA
;
A
#
# COMPACT_ATOMS: atom_id res chain seq x y z
N MET A 1 20.57 8.75 14.85
CA MET A 1 19.82 9.20 13.67
C MET A 1 18.45 9.68 14.04
N ARG A 2 17.87 10.62 13.27
CA ARG A 2 16.50 11.08 13.49
C ARG A 2 15.52 10.11 12.83
N ALA A 3 14.39 9.87 13.48
CA ALA A 3 13.35 8.98 12.99
C ALA A 3 11.96 9.41 13.50
N VAL A 4 10.91 9.09 12.74
CA VAL A 4 9.52 9.21 13.16
C VAL A 4 9.16 8.04 14.04
N VAL A 5 8.74 8.32 15.26
CA VAL A 5 8.47 7.32 16.28
C VAL A 5 7.02 7.45 16.75
N TYR A 6 6.35 6.31 16.90
CA TYR A 6 5.00 6.24 17.47
C TYR A 6 5.04 6.50 18.99
N ARG A 7 4.15 7.36 19.49
CA ARG A 7 4.04 7.73 20.92
C ARG A 7 2.70 7.37 21.53
N GLY A 8 1.75 6.94 20.74
CA GLY A 8 0.39 6.64 21.14
C GLY A 8 -0.62 7.06 20.09
N PRO A 9 -1.92 6.79 20.29
CA PRO A 9 -2.96 7.15 19.34
C PRO A 9 -2.92 8.65 18.98
N LYS A 10 -2.88 8.94 17.67
CA LYS A 10 -2.78 10.30 17.10
C LYS A 10 -1.50 11.06 17.48
N GLN A 11 -0.43 10.33 17.87
CA GLN A 11 0.83 10.94 18.28
C GLN A 11 2.02 10.23 17.63
N VAL A 12 2.73 10.97 16.80
CA VAL A 12 4.06 10.62 16.29
C VAL A 12 5.02 11.77 16.55
N GLU A 13 6.28 11.48 16.73
CA GLU A 13 7.32 12.47 17.06
C GLU A 13 8.60 12.13 16.28
N VAL A 14 9.32 13.17 15.86
CA VAL A 14 10.67 13.00 15.29
C VAL A 14 11.69 13.13 16.40
N VAL A 15 12.41 12.06 16.67
CA VAL A 15 13.38 11.98 17.77
C VAL A 15 14.71 11.37 17.32
N GLU A 16 15.73 11.55 18.14
CA GLU A 16 16.98 10.80 18.00
C GLU A 16 16.80 9.36 18.51
N VAL A 17 17.14 8.40 17.66
CA VAL A 17 17.18 6.97 17.97
C VAL A 17 18.59 6.43 17.67
N PRO A 18 18.97 5.23 18.17
CA PRO A 18 20.22 4.59 17.78
C PRO A 18 20.35 4.47 16.25
N ASP A 19 21.55 4.64 15.75
CA ASP A 19 21.80 4.51 14.31
C ASP A 19 21.53 3.09 13.82
N ALA A 20 20.91 2.97 12.65
CA ALA A 20 20.80 1.71 11.94
C ALA A 20 22.21 1.25 11.53
N ARG A 21 22.45 -0.07 11.58
CA ARG A 21 23.76 -0.67 11.29
C ARG A 21 23.61 -2.07 10.71
N ILE A 22 24.66 -2.56 10.05
CA ILE A 22 24.79 -3.96 9.63
C ILE A 22 24.80 -4.85 10.89
N GLU A 23 23.92 -5.84 10.94
CA GLU A 23 23.83 -6.84 12.03
C GLU A 23 24.13 -8.25 11.52
N GLN A 24 23.81 -8.51 10.26
CA GLN A 24 24.02 -9.81 9.62
C GLN A 24 24.86 -9.63 8.34
N PRO A 25 25.63 -10.67 7.94
CA PRO A 25 26.45 -10.58 6.74
C PRO A 25 25.70 -10.27 5.44
N THR A 26 24.40 -10.49 5.41
CA THR A 26 23.51 -10.24 4.24
C THR A 26 22.79 -8.92 4.29
N ASP A 27 23.01 -8.10 5.32
CA ASP A 27 22.33 -6.82 5.49
C ASP A 27 22.95 -5.75 4.59
N VAL A 28 22.14 -4.76 4.27
CA VAL A 28 22.55 -3.51 3.61
C VAL A 28 22.06 -2.35 4.45
N LEU A 29 22.89 -1.33 4.62
CA LEU A 29 22.50 -0.04 5.20
C LEU A 29 22.15 0.92 4.08
N VAL A 30 20.95 1.45 4.09
CA VAL A 30 20.44 2.41 3.12
C VAL A 30 20.26 3.77 3.79
N ARG A 31 20.89 4.81 3.24
CA ARG A 31 20.60 6.21 3.58
C ARG A 31 19.35 6.61 2.82
N ILE A 32 18.28 6.92 3.57
CA ILE A 32 16.98 7.22 2.99
C ILE A 32 16.98 8.61 2.34
N THR A 33 16.57 8.68 1.08
CA THR A 33 16.36 9.94 0.35
C THR A 33 14.89 10.34 0.33
N THR A 34 14.01 9.34 0.29
CA THR A 34 12.57 9.52 0.30
C THR A 34 11.90 8.39 1.04
N THR A 35 10.95 8.73 1.88
CA THR A 35 10.01 7.79 2.49
C THR A 35 8.62 8.41 2.49
N ASN A 36 7.56 7.61 2.60
CA ASN A 36 6.21 8.14 2.45
C ASN A 36 5.36 7.83 3.68
N ILE A 37 4.29 8.62 3.87
CA ILE A 37 3.19 8.26 4.77
C ILE A 37 2.19 7.43 3.95
N CYS A 38 1.86 6.23 4.44
CA CYS A 38 0.90 5.31 3.85
C CYS A 38 -0.44 5.34 4.59
N GLY A 39 -1.53 5.00 3.90
CA GLY A 39 -2.84 4.81 4.55
C GLY A 39 -2.80 3.73 5.63
N SER A 40 -2.00 2.68 5.46
CA SER A 40 -1.84 1.63 6.47
C SER A 40 -1.10 2.09 7.73
N ASP A 41 -0.24 3.12 7.65
CA ASP A 41 0.36 3.75 8.84
C ASP A 41 -0.70 4.41 9.73
N LEU A 42 -1.80 4.89 9.13
CA LEU A 42 -2.89 5.55 9.86
C LEU A 42 -3.61 4.59 10.80
N HIS A 43 -3.73 3.30 10.46
CA HIS A 43 -4.31 2.31 11.37
C HIS A 43 -3.53 2.20 12.70
N MET A 44 -2.20 2.29 12.64
CA MET A 44 -1.35 2.37 13.84
C MET A 44 -1.46 3.75 14.51
N TYR A 45 -1.41 4.81 13.72
CA TYR A 45 -1.54 6.19 14.20
C TYR A 45 -2.86 6.41 14.95
N GLU A 46 -3.96 5.89 14.47
CA GLU A 46 -5.29 5.94 15.10
C GLU A 46 -5.43 5.00 16.32
N GLY A 47 -4.49 4.08 16.53
CA GLY A 47 -4.58 3.07 17.58
C GLY A 47 -5.51 1.90 17.25
N ARG A 48 -5.89 1.74 15.97
CA ARG A 48 -6.71 0.61 15.49
C ARG A 48 -5.88 -0.67 15.37
N THR A 49 -4.60 -0.55 15.15
CA THR A 49 -3.64 -1.65 15.20
C THR A 49 -2.70 -1.41 16.37
N SER A 50 -2.64 -2.37 17.30
CA SER A 50 -1.79 -2.26 18.49
C SER A 50 -0.31 -2.23 18.09
N VAL A 51 0.37 -1.14 18.43
CA VAL A 51 1.80 -0.93 18.19
C VAL A 51 2.46 -0.42 19.46
N GLU A 52 3.68 -0.87 19.73
CA GLU A 52 4.43 -0.46 20.90
C GLU A 52 4.91 0.99 20.78
N GLU A 53 4.83 1.74 21.89
CA GLU A 53 5.45 3.06 21.95
C GLU A 53 6.96 2.95 21.71
N GLY A 54 7.51 3.87 20.92
CA GLY A 54 8.92 3.85 20.53
C GLY A 54 9.20 3.17 19.19
N LYS A 55 8.22 2.53 18.53
CA LYS A 55 8.38 1.93 17.21
C LYS A 55 8.69 2.98 16.17
N VAL A 56 9.77 2.79 15.41
CA VAL A 56 10.08 3.61 14.23
C VAL A 56 9.15 3.21 13.09
N LEU A 57 8.42 4.16 12.54
CA LEU A 57 7.43 3.95 11.47
C LEU A 57 8.06 4.01 10.06
N GLY A 58 7.25 3.67 9.06
CA GLY A 58 7.54 3.85 7.63
C GLY A 58 8.02 2.59 6.92
N HIS A 59 7.25 2.19 5.92
CA HIS A 59 7.52 0.99 5.12
C HIS A 59 7.65 1.29 3.62
N GLU A 60 7.42 2.51 3.18
CA GLU A 60 7.60 2.94 1.80
C GLU A 60 8.91 3.72 1.64
N ASN A 61 10.02 3.04 1.33
CA ASN A 61 11.35 3.60 1.43
C ASN A 61 12.14 3.54 0.12
N MET A 62 12.94 4.57 -0.11
CA MET A 62 13.89 4.66 -1.20
C MET A 62 15.16 5.39 -0.71
N GLY A 63 16.31 5.04 -1.26
CA GLY A 63 17.55 5.69 -0.84
C GLY A 63 18.77 5.27 -1.64
N VAL A 64 19.91 5.54 -1.05
CA VAL A 64 21.23 5.20 -1.59
C VAL A 64 21.94 4.26 -0.61
N VAL A 65 22.56 3.22 -1.12
CA VAL A 65 23.31 2.24 -0.34
C VAL A 65 24.53 2.89 0.29
N GLU A 66 24.66 2.85 1.60
CA GLU A 66 25.74 3.44 2.37
C GLU A 66 26.79 2.39 2.78
N GLU A 67 26.33 1.19 3.16
CA GLU A 67 27.18 0.09 3.60
C GLU A 67 26.57 -1.26 3.19
N VAL A 68 27.41 -2.23 2.86
CA VAL A 68 26.99 -3.60 2.52
C VAL A 68 27.67 -4.62 3.42
N GLY A 69 26.94 -5.63 3.87
CA GLY A 69 27.49 -6.76 4.60
C GLY A 69 28.36 -7.66 3.71
N PRO A 70 29.31 -8.41 4.27
CA PRO A 70 30.31 -9.15 3.49
C PRO A 70 29.76 -10.31 2.65
N ALA A 71 28.49 -10.71 2.82
CA ALA A 71 27.83 -11.73 2.03
C ALA A 71 26.90 -11.15 0.95
N VAL A 72 26.79 -9.83 0.86
CA VAL A 72 26.06 -9.14 -0.23
C VAL A 72 26.91 -9.18 -1.50
N THR A 73 26.30 -9.51 -2.62
CA THR A 73 27.02 -9.79 -3.88
C THR A 73 26.48 -9.04 -5.09
N ARG A 74 25.24 -8.55 -5.03
CA ARG A 74 24.53 -7.94 -6.16
C ARG A 74 24.41 -6.41 -6.01
N ILE A 75 24.41 -5.94 -4.80
CA ILE A 75 24.21 -4.53 -4.45
C ILE A 75 25.56 -3.94 -4.00
N GLU A 76 25.87 -2.74 -4.47
CA GLU A 76 27.12 -2.04 -4.17
C GLU A 76 26.86 -0.70 -3.44
N VAL A 77 27.86 -0.20 -2.72
CA VAL A 77 27.80 1.13 -2.10
C VAL A 77 27.66 2.20 -3.20
N GLY A 78 26.69 3.10 -3.02
CA GLY A 78 26.34 4.13 -3.99
C GLY A 78 25.16 3.79 -4.87
N ASP A 79 24.71 2.52 -4.92
CA ASP A 79 23.51 2.15 -5.67
C ASP A 79 22.28 2.88 -5.15
N ARG A 80 21.47 3.38 -6.08
CA ARG A 80 20.16 3.93 -5.78
C ARG A 80 19.13 2.80 -5.77
N VAL A 81 18.37 2.69 -4.70
CA VAL A 81 17.51 1.54 -4.47
C VAL A 81 16.12 1.91 -3.98
N SER A 82 15.10 1.16 -4.44
CA SER A 82 13.78 1.10 -3.79
C SER A 82 13.74 -0.09 -2.86
N VAL A 83 13.17 0.09 -1.67
CA VAL A 83 13.07 -0.94 -0.63
C VAL A 83 11.62 -1.41 -0.55
N PRO A 84 11.28 -2.61 -1.06
CA PRO A 84 9.95 -3.21 -0.89
C PRO A 84 9.51 -3.20 0.58
N PHE A 85 8.25 -2.88 0.85
CA PHE A 85 7.75 -2.81 2.23
C PHE A 85 7.89 -4.14 2.98
N ASN A 86 7.77 -5.25 2.27
CA ASN A 86 7.83 -6.60 2.80
C ASN A 86 9.25 -7.17 2.76
N ILE A 87 9.60 -7.91 3.81
CA ILE A 87 10.91 -8.50 3.99
C ILE A 87 10.86 -10.00 3.68
N ALA A 88 11.71 -10.46 2.77
CA ALA A 88 11.76 -11.85 2.31
C ALA A 88 13.16 -12.45 2.47
N CYS A 89 13.25 -13.74 2.82
CA CYS A 89 14.52 -14.43 2.88
C CYS A 89 15.05 -14.96 1.52
N GLY A 90 14.20 -14.91 0.47
CA GLY A 90 14.53 -15.39 -0.87
C GLY A 90 14.60 -16.91 -1.06
N THR A 91 14.64 -17.71 0.01
CA THR A 91 14.98 -19.15 -0.05
C THR A 91 13.94 -20.10 0.55
N CYS A 92 12.93 -19.60 1.26
CA CYS A 92 11.85 -20.47 1.74
C CYS A 92 10.88 -20.84 0.60
N ARG A 93 10.03 -21.83 0.85
CA ARG A 93 9.06 -22.32 -0.13
C ARG A 93 8.24 -21.19 -0.76
N ASN A 94 7.71 -20.28 0.06
CA ASN A 94 6.86 -19.19 -0.41
C ASN A 94 7.67 -18.20 -1.26
N CYS A 95 8.87 -17.81 -0.83
CA CYS A 95 9.73 -16.91 -1.60
C CYS A 95 10.10 -17.51 -2.97
N LEU A 96 10.45 -18.82 -3.02
CA LEU A 96 10.78 -19.50 -4.27
C LEU A 96 9.59 -19.61 -5.24
N GLN A 97 8.36 -19.48 -4.74
CA GLN A 97 7.13 -19.43 -5.55
C GLN A 97 6.69 -17.99 -5.87
N GLY A 98 7.48 -16.98 -5.50
CA GLY A 98 7.17 -15.57 -5.71
C GLY A 98 6.22 -14.93 -4.68
N TRP A 99 5.87 -15.65 -3.61
CA TRP A 99 5.03 -15.15 -2.52
C TRP A 99 5.90 -14.52 -1.41
N THR A 100 6.65 -13.49 -1.78
CA THR A 100 7.64 -12.86 -0.90
C THR A 100 7.01 -12.14 0.30
N SER A 101 5.79 -11.63 0.16
CA SER A 101 5.01 -11.03 1.25
C SER A 101 4.58 -12.03 2.33
N PHE A 102 4.63 -13.33 2.03
CA PHE A 102 4.29 -14.41 2.95
C PHE A 102 5.52 -15.25 3.28
N CYS A 103 6.67 -14.61 3.48
CA CYS A 103 7.91 -15.30 3.84
C CYS A 103 7.73 -16.08 5.14
N LEU A 104 8.20 -17.36 5.14
CA LEU A 104 8.04 -18.28 6.29
C LEU A 104 9.15 -18.13 7.34
N ARG A 105 10.09 -17.19 7.18
CA ARG A 105 11.29 -17.10 8.03
C ARG A 105 11.55 -15.74 8.63
N THR A 106 10.96 -14.69 8.07
CA THR A 106 11.30 -13.31 8.47
C THR A 106 10.47 -12.79 9.63
N ASN A 107 9.33 -13.41 9.93
CA ASN A 107 8.56 -13.08 11.13
C ASN A 107 8.80 -14.13 12.21
N PRO A 108 9.39 -13.77 13.37
CA PRO A 108 9.66 -14.71 14.46
C PRO A 108 8.43 -14.99 15.33
N LEU A 109 7.33 -14.29 15.16
CA LEU A 109 6.11 -14.48 15.95
C LEU A 109 5.43 -15.80 15.54
N GLU A 110 5.05 -16.61 16.54
CA GLU A 110 4.42 -17.90 16.30
C GLU A 110 3.10 -17.75 15.52
N GLY A 111 2.93 -18.54 14.49
CA GLY A 111 1.74 -18.53 13.64
C GLY A 111 1.69 -17.39 12.62
N MET A 112 2.64 -16.45 12.66
CA MET A 112 2.69 -15.34 11.71
C MET A 112 3.58 -15.67 10.51
N VAL A 113 3.22 -15.13 9.34
CA VAL A 113 4.01 -15.23 8.10
C VAL A 113 4.16 -13.85 7.49
N GLY A 114 5.30 -13.64 6.82
CA GLY A 114 5.63 -12.33 6.26
C GLY A 114 6.11 -11.33 7.31
N ALA A 115 6.90 -10.38 6.87
CA ALA A 115 7.39 -9.29 7.68
C ALA A 115 7.42 -8.00 6.89
N ALA A 116 7.33 -6.86 7.58
CA ALA A 116 7.39 -5.53 7.00
C ALA A 116 8.18 -4.59 7.91
N TYR A 117 8.68 -3.51 7.32
CA TYR A 117 9.34 -2.44 8.06
C TYR A 117 8.32 -1.61 8.84
N GLY A 118 8.65 -1.25 10.08
CA GLY A 118 7.89 -0.26 10.86
C GLY A 118 6.41 -0.57 11.06
N TYR A 119 5.98 -1.82 10.95
CA TYR A 119 4.58 -2.21 11.08
C TYR A 119 4.38 -3.21 12.23
N ALA A 120 3.27 -3.03 12.96
CA ALA A 120 2.92 -3.88 14.10
C ALA A 120 2.69 -5.33 13.67
N ASN A 121 3.14 -6.28 14.49
CA ASN A 121 2.98 -7.72 14.28
C ASN A 121 3.62 -8.28 12.99
N MET A 122 4.36 -7.43 12.24
CA MET A 122 5.06 -7.80 11.02
C MET A 122 6.57 -8.01 11.22
N GLY A 123 6.95 -8.48 12.41
CA GLY A 123 8.34 -8.74 12.78
C GLY A 123 9.04 -7.58 13.51
N PRO A 124 10.29 -7.77 13.95
CA PRO A 124 11.01 -6.84 14.81
C PRO A 124 11.75 -5.73 14.05
N TYR A 125 11.34 -5.45 12.82
CA TYR A 125 12.05 -4.52 11.95
C TYR A 125 11.56 -3.09 12.15
N ASP A 126 12.51 -2.16 12.31
CA ASP A 126 12.23 -0.74 12.34
C ASP A 126 11.88 -0.21 10.95
N GLY A 127 11.14 0.87 10.90
CA GLY A 127 10.74 1.54 9.66
C GLY A 127 11.80 2.49 9.13
N GLY A 128 11.56 2.97 7.93
CA GLY A 128 12.47 3.88 7.23
C GLY A 128 11.95 5.31 7.14
N GLN A 129 10.95 5.73 7.92
CA GLN A 129 10.74 7.16 8.16
C GLN A 129 11.83 7.68 9.10
N ALA A 130 13.07 7.56 8.62
CA ALA A 130 14.33 7.80 9.34
C ALA A 130 15.43 8.20 8.36
N GLU A 131 16.58 8.65 8.87
CA GLU A 131 17.73 8.99 8.04
C GLU A 131 18.39 7.74 7.41
N TYR A 132 18.36 6.61 8.10
CA TYR A 132 18.95 5.34 7.66
C TYR A 132 18.02 4.17 7.95
N LEU A 133 18.11 3.14 7.11
CA LEU A 133 17.37 1.88 7.26
C LEU A 133 18.30 0.68 7.08
N ARG A 134 18.24 -0.27 8.01
CA ARG A 134 18.85 -1.58 7.84
C ARG A 134 17.94 -2.47 7.00
N VAL A 135 18.44 -2.99 5.91
CA VAL A 135 17.72 -3.90 5.01
C VAL A 135 18.29 -5.31 5.12
N PRO A 136 17.58 -6.27 5.78
CA PRO A 136 17.99 -7.67 5.82
C PRO A 136 17.93 -8.30 4.43
N TYR A 137 18.82 -9.26 4.16
CA TYR A 137 18.87 -9.96 2.87
C TYR A 137 18.92 -9.01 1.68
N GLY A 138 19.86 -8.05 1.67
CA GLY A 138 19.92 -6.94 0.74
C GLY A 138 19.81 -7.35 -0.73
N ASP A 139 20.50 -8.41 -1.15
CA ASP A 139 20.41 -8.94 -2.52
C ASP A 139 19.00 -9.37 -2.93
N VAL A 140 18.12 -9.65 -1.98
CA VAL A 140 16.72 -10.04 -2.21
C VAL A 140 15.78 -8.85 -2.08
N ASN A 141 15.96 -8.03 -1.04
CA ASN A 141 15.02 -6.99 -0.61
C ASN A 141 15.34 -5.60 -1.15
N LEU A 142 16.20 -5.48 -2.16
CA LEU A 142 16.50 -4.22 -2.82
C LEU A 142 16.24 -4.31 -4.33
N LEU A 143 15.54 -3.32 -4.85
CA LEU A 143 15.41 -3.08 -6.28
C LEU A 143 16.38 -1.95 -6.65
N GLU A 144 17.38 -2.27 -7.43
CA GLU A 144 18.28 -1.30 -8.04
C GLU A 144 17.51 -0.40 -9.02
N LEU A 145 17.75 0.88 -8.93
CA LEU A 145 17.17 1.94 -9.76
C LEU A 145 18.23 2.54 -10.68
N PRO A 146 17.82 3.18 -11.79
CA PRO A 146 18.75 3.96 -12.61
C PRO A 146 19.50 5.01 -11.79
N GLU A 147 20.75 5.27 -12.16
CA GLU A 147 21.57 6.32 -11.57
C GLU A 147 20.91 7.71 -11.71
N GLY A 148 21.33 8.64 -10.86
CA GLY A 148 20.85 10.02 -10.88
C GLY A 148 19.64 10.25 -9.98
N THR A 149 18.89 11.33 -10.23
CA THR A 149 17.75 11.77 -9.42
C THR A 149 16.44 11.81 -10.21
N GLU A 150 16.47 11.39 -11.48
CA GLU A 150 15.26 11.37 -12.30
C GLU A 150 14.24 10.38 -11.73
N HIS A 151 12.96 10.70 -11.91
CA HIS A 151 11.83 9.89 -11.44
C HIS A 151 11.81 9.61 -9.93
N GLU A 152 12.40 10.47 -9.10
CA GLU A 152 12.49 10.27 -7.64
C GLU A 152 11.12 9.97 -7.02
N ASN A 153 10.11 10.81 -7.35
CA ASN A 153 8.76 10.68 -6.82
C ASN A 153 8.00 9.49 -7.42
N ASP A 154 8.35 9.06 -8.63
CA ASP A 154 7.75 7.85 -9.24
C ASP A 154 8.33 6.59 -8.62
N PHE A 155 9.65 6.54 -8.43
CA PHE A 155 10.33 5.35 -7.94
C PHE A 155 10.04 5.05 -6.48
N THR A 156 9.75 6.05 -5.63
CA THR A 156 9.38 5.79 -4.24
C THR A 156 8.06 5.01 -4.14
N MET A 157 7.17 5.12 -5.14
CA MET A 157 5.92 4.35 -5.20
C MET A 157 6.14 2.85 -5.49
N LEU A 158 7.34 2.46 -5.95
CA LEU A 158 7.69 1.05 -6.22
C LEU A 158 7.91 0.23 -4.96
N SER A 159 8.06 0.87 -3.82
CA SER A 159 8.27 0.21 -2.53
C SER A 159 7.00 -0.48 -2.00
N ASP A 160 5.79 0.04 -2.35
CA ASP A 160 4.51 -0.48 -1.89
C ASP A 160 3.38 -0.21 -2.88
N ILE A 161 2.81 1.02 -2.87
CA ILE A 161 1.45 1.28 -3.37
C ILE A 161 1.26 1.00 -4.86
N PHE A 162 2.25 1.24 -5.71
CA PHE A 162 2.13 0.93 -7.13
C PHE A 162 2.12 -0.59 -7.39
N PRO A 163 3.06 -1.39 -6.85
CA PRO A 163 2.95 -2.85 -6.84
C PRO A 163 1.66 -3.38 -6.19
N THR A 164 1.17 -2.75 -5.13
CA THR A 164 -0.05 -3.15 -4.43
C THR A 164 -1.29 -2.90 -5.29
N GLY A 165 -1.39 -1.74 -5.93
CA GLY A 165 -2.48 -1.48 -6.89
C GLY A 165 -2.44 -2.42 -8.10
N TRP A 166 -1.24 -2.71 -8.62
CA TRP A 166 -1.06 -3.71 -9.68
C TRP A 166 -1.51 -5.10 -9.22
N HIS A 167 -1.13 -5.50 -8.00
CA HIS A 167 -1.52 -6.78 -7.42
C HIS A 167 -3.03 -6.91 -7.28
N GLY A 168 -3.74 -5.85 -6.88
CA GLY A 168 -5.20 -5.83 -6.84
C GLY A 168 -5.82 -6.23 -8.17
N THR A 169 -5.31 -5.71 -9.28
CA THR A 169 -5.79 -6.06 -10.62
C THR A 169 -5.43 -7.51 -11.03
N GLU A 170 -4.30 -8.05 -10.56
CA GLU A 170 -3.94 -9.47 -10.74
C GLU A 170 -4.88 -10.40 -9.94
N LEU A 171 -5.13 -10.07 -8.67
CA LEU A 171 -6.05 -10.83 -7.81
C LEU A 171 -7.47 -10.83 -8.38
N ALA A 172 -7.90 -9.71 -8.96
CA ALA A 172 -9.16 -9.59 -9.68
C ALA A 172 -9.21 -10.33 -11.03
N ARG A 173 -8.08 -10.91 -11.49
CA ARG A 173 -7.94 -11.58 -12.79
C ARG A 173 -8.29 -10.69 -13.98
N MET A 174 -8.06 -9.39 -13.84
CA MET A 174 -8.36 -8.42 -14.89
C MET A 174 -7.71 -8.79 -16.22
N GLN A 175 -8.45 -8.62 -17.31
CA GLN A 175 -8.00 -8.78 -18.69
C GLN A 175 -8.07 -7.46 -19.46
N PRO A 176 -7.24 -7.25 -20.50
CA PRO A 176 -7.41 -6.09 -21.39
C PRO A 176 -8.82 -6.05 -22.00
N GLY A 177 -9.44 -4.87 -21.98
CA GLY A 177 -10.80 -4.65 -22.43
C GLY A 177 -11.88 -4.75 -21.35
N ASP A 178 -11.54 -5.19 -20.14
CA ASP A 178 -12.48 -5.28 -19.03
C ASP A 178 -12.97 -3.89 -18.55
N ASP A 179 -14.20 -3.84 -18.07
CA ASP A 179 -14.70 -2.80 -17.20
C ASP A 179 -14.32 -3.14 -15.74
N VAL A 180 -13.69 -2.20 -15.05
CA VAL A 180 -13.15 -2.41 -13.70
C VAL A 180 -13.78 -1.45 -12.71
N ALA A 181 -14.21 -1.93 -11.54
CA ALA A 181 -14.56 -1.08 -10.40
C ALA A 181 -13.42 -1.06 -9.38
N VAL A 182 -13.01 0.11 -8.92
CA VAL A 182 -12.06 0.31 -7.84
C VAL A 182 -12.77 1.05 -6.71
N TYR A 183 -12.90 0.41 -5.57
CA TYR A 183 -13.48 1.04 -4.38
C TYR A 183 -12.38 1.58 -3.49
N GLY A 184 -12.45 2.89 -3.22
CA GLY A 184 -11.45 3.72 -2.57
C GLY A 184 -10.55 4.44 -3.58
N ALA A 185 -10.50 5.77 -3.53
CA ALA A 185 -9.57 6.61 -4.29
C ALA A 185 -8.42 7.13 -3.40
N GLY A 186 -8.07 6.40 -2.35
CA GLY A 186 -6.83 6.60 -1.62
C GLY A 186 -5.62 6.23 -2.49
N PRO A 187 -4.38 6.41 -2.00
CA PRO A 187 -3.17 6.15 -2.79
C PRO A 187 -3.13 4.76 -3.46
N VAL A 188 -3.51 3.70 -2.74
CA VAL A 188 -3.56 2.34 -3.30
C VAL A 188 -4.65 2.20 -4.37
N GLY A 189 -5.84 2.75 -4.14
CA GLY A 189 -6.93 2.70 -5.12
C GLY A 189 -6.61 3.47 -6.39
N LEU A 190 -6.00 4.66 -6.28
CA LEU A 190 -5.52 5.42 -7.44
C LEU A 190 -4.43 4.64 -8.21
N MET A 191 -3.53 3.94 -7.51
CA MET A 191 -2.56 3.04 -8.15
C MET A 191 -3.23 1.81 -8.79
N ALA A 192 -4.31 1.26 -8.21
CA ALA A 192 -5.09 0.20 -8.83
C ALA A 192 -5.77 0.67 -10.12
N ALA A 193 -6.38 1.86 -10.09
CA ALA A 193 -6.99 2.48 -11.26
C ALA A 193 -5.94 2.75 -12.36
N HIS A 194 -4.79 3.33 -12.01
CA HIS A 194 -3.68 3.56 -12.93
C HIS A 194 -3.16 2.25 -13.54
N SER A 195 -2.99 1.22 -12.71
CA SER A 195 -2.58 -0.12 -13.16
C SER A 195 -3.59 -0.75 -14.11
N ALA A 196 -4.88 -0.63 -13.83
CA ALA A 196 -5.93 -1.13 -14.70
C ALA A 196 -5.88 -0.46 -16.08
N LEU A 197 -5.72 0.87 -16.13
CA LEU A 197 -5.58 1.62 -17.38
C LEU A 197 -4.33 1.21 -18.16
N ILE A 198 -3.16 1.08 -17.52
CA ILE A 198 -1.91 0.61 -18.16
C ILE A 198 -2.10 -0.80 -18.73
N ARG A 199 -2.85 -1.66 -18.05
CA ARG A 199 -3.14 -3.04 -18.47
C ARG A 199 -4.21 -3.12 -19.55
N GLY A 200 -4.81 -2.01 -19.95
CA GLY A 200 -5.75 -1.93 -21.07
C GLY A 200 -7.21 -2.14 -20.67
N ALA A 201 -7.63 -1.75 -19.46
CA ALA A 201 -9.03 -1.68 -19.10
C ALA A 201 -9.82 -0.81 -20.10
N SER A 202 -11.06 -1.20 -20.42
CA SER A 202 -11.96 -0.41 -21.25
C SER A 202 -12.48 0.82 -20.52
N ARG A 203 -12.90 0.61 -19.26
CA ARG A 203 -13.34 1.68 -18.36
C ARG A 203 -12.89 1.31 -16.94
N VAL A 204 -12.56 2.32 -16.15
CA VAL A 204 -12.24 2.17 -14.73
C VAL A 204 -13.12 3.10 -13.91
N PHE A 205 -14.05 2.55 -13.16
CA PHE A 205 -14.92 3.28 -12.23
C PHE A 205 -14.20 3.35 -10.88
N VAL A 206 -14.01 4.54 -10.33
CA VAL A 206 -13.31 4.76 -9.07
C VAL A 206 -14.27 5.37 -8.07
N VAL A 207 -14.55 4.65 -6.98
CA VAL A 207 -15.56 5.00 -5.98
C VAL A 207 -14.90 5.65 -4.77
N ASP A 208 -15.28 6.87 -4.45
CA ASP A 208 -14.87 7.60 -3.24
C ASP A 208 -15.89 8.70 -2.94
N LYS A 209 -15.73 9.44 -1.83
CA LYS A 209 -16.50 10.65 -1.53
C LYS A 209 -15.67 11.93 -1.58
N GLU A 210 -14.34 11.82 -1.56
CA GLU A 210 -13.45 12.95 -1.52
C GLU A 210 -13.27 13.53 -2.95
N PRO A 211 -13.75 14.77 -3.23
CA PRO A 211 -13.78 15.30 -4.58
C PRO A 211 -12.41 15.48 -5.23
N ASP A 212 -11.38 15.78 -4.45
CA ASP A 212 -10.01 15.93 -4.94
C ASP A 212 -9.42 14.58 -5.39
N ARG A 213 -9.72 13.50 -4.67
CA ARG A 213 -9.31 12.14 -5.04
C ARG A 213 -10.03 11.66 -6.30
N LEU A 214 -11.32 11.94 -6.43
CA LEU A 214 -12.08 11.64 -7.66
C LEU A 214 -11.52 12.43 -8.86
N ARG A 215 -11.16 13.71 -8.68
CA ARG A 215 -10.48 14.49 -9.74
C ARG A 215 -9.14 13.88 -10.15
N LEU A 216 -8.37 13.33 -9.22
CA LEU A 216 -7.13 12.61 -9.54
C LEU A 216 -7.41 11.35 -10.37
N ALA A 217 -8.43 10.57 -10.01
CA ALA A 217 -8.84 9.42 -10.81
C ALA A 217 -9.25 9.79 -12.22
N GLU A 218 -10.01 10.88 -12.38
CA GLU A 218 -10.42 11.41 -13.68
C GLU A 218 -9.24 11.93 -14.50
N SER A 219 -8.24 12.53 -13.86
CA SER A 219 -7.04 13.06 -14.54
C SER A 219 -6.22 12.00 -15.26
N ILE A 220 -6.31 10.75 -14.83
CA ILE A 220 -5.65 9.62 -15.49
C ILE A 220 -6.56 8.83 -16.43
N GLY A 221 -7.83 9.25 -16.60
CA GLY A 221 -8.81 8.63 -17.49
C GLY A 221 -9.78 7.67 -16.80
N GLY A 222 -9.84 7.65 -15.48
CA GLY A 222 -10.87 6.98 -14.70
C GLY A 222 -12.21 7.71 -14.74
N ILE A 223 -13.25 7.06 -14.25
CA ILE A 223 -14.61 7.61 -14.09
C ILE A 223 -14.89 7.69 -12.60
N GLY A 224 -15.00 8.91 -12.07
CA GLY A 224 -15.31 9.14 -10.66
C GLY A 224 -16.76 8.74 -10.34
N ILE A 225 -16.93 8.02 -9.24
CA ILE A 225 -18.24 7.64 -8.67
C ILE A 225 -18.28 8.15 -7.24
N ASP A 226 -19.07 9.19 -7.03
CA ASP A 226 -19.25 9.79 -5.70
C ASP A 226 -20.36 9.05 -4.94
N PHE A 227 -19.96 8.28 -3.93
CA PHE A 227 -20.92 7.53 -3.11
C PHE A 227 -21.69 8.43 -2.12
N SER A 228 -21.28 9.68 -1.91
CA SER A 228 -22.07 10.64 -1.13
C SER A 228 -23.25 11.22 -1.94
N ALA A 229 -23.16 11.17 -3.27
CA ALA A 229 -24.22 11.63 -4.17
C ALA A 229 -25.29 10.57 -4.48
N GLY A 230 -25.02 9.28 -4.17
CA GLY A 230 -25.96 8.18 -4.39
C GLY A 230 -25.29 6.81 -4.22
N ASP A 231 -26.08 5.76 -4.28
CA ASP A 231 -25.60 4.38 -4.17
C ASP A 231 -24.57 4.09 -5.29
N PRO A 232 -23.33 3.72 -4.96
CA PRO A 232 -22.28 3.47 -5.95
C PRO A 232 -22.57 2.24 -6.83
N VAL A 233 -23.29 1.24 -6.30
CA VAL A 233 -23.69 0.07 -7.07
C VAL A 233 -24.70 0.49 -8.16
N GLU A 234 -25.72 1.27 -7.80
CA GLU A 234 -26.71 1.77 -8.76
C GLU A 234 -26.03 2.65 -9.83
N GLN A 235 -25.14 3.57 -9.45
CA GLN A 235 -24.43 4.43 -10.39
C GLN A 235 -23.62 3.61 -11.42
N ILE A 236 -22.88 2.59 -10.97
CA ILE A 236 -22.08 1.72 -11.86
C ILE A 236 -23.00 0.82 -12.70
N MET A 237 -24.07 0.29 -12.14
CA MET A 237 -25.04 -0.52 -12.90
C MET A 237 -25.70 0.30 -14.01
N ASP A 238 -26.08 1.55 -13.74
CA ASP A 238 -26.63 2.46 -14.76
C ASP A 238 -25.59 2.75 -15.86
N ALA A 239 -24.34 3.09 -15.50
CA ALA A 239 -23.27 3.34 -16.44
C ALA A 239 -22.90 2.11 -17.30
N THR A 240 -23.15 0.91 -16.80
CA THR A 240 -22.92 -0.36 -17.49
C THR A 240 -24.18 -0.96 -18.10
N ARG A 241 -25.33 -0.26 -18.04
CA ARG A 241 -26.64 -0.72 -18.54
C ARG A 241 -27.07 -2.05 -17.92
N GLY A 242 -26.89 -2.18 -16.62
CA GLY A 242 -27.25 -3.36 -15.83
C GLY A 242 -26.29 -4.54 -15.97
N ARG A 243 -25.16 -4.41 -16.66
CA ARG A 243 -24.20 -5.52 -16.84
C ARG A 243 -23.24 -5.69 -15.68
N GLY A 244 -23.00 -4.63 -14.92
CA GLY A 244 -21.93 -4.56 -13.93
C GLY A 244 -20.54 -4.50 -14.56
N THR A 245 -19.50 -4.59 -13.75
CA THR A 245 -18.11 -4.62 -14.18
C THR A 245 -17.59 -6.06 -14.36
N ASP A 246 -16.55 -6.25 -15.17
CA ASP A 246 -15.94 -7.58 -15.36
C ASP A 246 -15.19 -8.04 -14.12
N CYS A 247 -14.54 -7.09 -13.44
CA CYS A 247 -13.82 -7.34 -12.19
C CYS A 247 -13.81 -6.08 -11.32
N GLY A 248 -13.31 -6.22 -10.08
CA GLY A 248 -13.18 -5.09 -9.18
C GLY A 248 -12.05 -5.23 -8.17
N VAL A 249 -11.63 -4.09 -7.61
CA VAL A 249 -10.56 -3.99 -6.61
C VAL A 249 -11.11 -3.30 -5.36
N GLU A 250 -10.93 -3.94 -4.22
CA GLU A 250 -11.13 -3.41 -2.88
C GLU A 250 -9.83 -2.76 -2.41
N ALA A 251 -9.83 -1.44 -2.14
CA ALA A 251 -8.67 -0.68 -1.70
C ALA A 251 -8.99 0.26 -0.51
N VAL A 252 -9.97 -0.09 0.30
CA VAL A 252 -10.42 0.64 1.50
C VAL A 252 -10.00 -0.09 2.77
N GLY A 253 -10.31 -1.39 2.86
CA GLY A 253 -10.04 -2.20 4.04
C GLY A 253 -11.14 -2.13 5.10
N TYR A 254 -10.80 -2.60 6.31
CA TYR A 254 -11.75 -2.81 7.41
C TYR A 254 -12.39 -1.55 7.99
N GLN A 255 -11.86 -0.36 7.70
CA GLN A 255 -12.43 0.93 8.12
C GLN A 255 -13.31 1.56 7.03
N ALA A 256 -14.08 0.76 6.30
CA ALA A 256 -15.04 1.27 5.34
C ALA A 256 -16.21 1.99 6.04
N HIS A 257 -16.61 3.13 5.48
CA HIS A 257 -17.71 3.93 6.02
C HIS A 257 -18.82 4.10 4.98
N ASP A 258 -20.03 4.15 5.44
CA ASP A 258 -21.19 4.51 4.65
C ASP A 258 -21.28 6.04 4.42
N PRO A 259 -22.25 6.54 3.62
CA PRO A 259 -22.44 7.98 3.41
C PRO A 259 -22.76 8.77 4.69
N SER A 260 -23.30 8.13 5.75
CA SER A 260 -23.56 8.77 7.04
C SER A 260 -22.32 8.90 7.92
N GLY A 261 -21.25 8.16 7.58
CA GLY A 261 -20.01 8.11 8.31
C GLY A 261 -19.93 6.96 9.31
N ASP A 262 -20.90 6.07 9.31
CA ASP A 262 -20.88 4.86 10.14
C ASP A 262 -19.95 3.81 9.52
N GLU A 263 -19.17 3.14 10.37
CA GLU A 263 -18.19 2.14 9.94
C GLU A 263 -18.84 0.77 9.72
N HIS A 264 -18.61 0.21 8.53
CA HIS A 264 -19.10 -1.09 8.08
C HIS A 264 -17.99 -1.84 7.34
N PRO A 265 -17.23 -2.71 8.01
CA PRO A 265 -16.08 -3.40 7.42
C PRO A 265 -16.40 -4.26 6.19
N GLU A 266 -17.65 -4.74 6.08
CA GLU A 266 -18.15 -5.55 4.98
C GLU A 266 -18.63 -4.75 3.76
N LEU A 267 -18.93 -3.47 3.92
CA LEU A 267 -19.64 -2.64 2.95
C LEU A 267 -19.04 -2.70 1.54
N VAL A 268 -17.73 -2.54 1.44
CA VAL A 268 -17.06 -2.52 0.13
C VAL A 268 -17.03 -3.93 -0.49
N LEU A 269 -16.91 -4.97 0.31
CA LEU A 269 -16.99 -6.35 -0.18
C LEU A 269 -18.38 -6.65 -0.75
N ASP A 270 -19.46 -6.23 -0.07
CA ASP A 270 -20.84 -6.39 -0.52
C ASP A 270 -21.11 -5.59 -1.80
N ASN A 271 -20.66 -4.34 -1.85
CA ASN A 271 -20.78 -3.51 -3.04
C ASN A 271 -20.06 -4.15 -4.24
N LEU A 272 -18.88 -4.72 -4.06
CA LEU A 272 -18.13 -5.42 -5.11
C LEU A 272 -18.86 -6.72 -5.54
N VAL A 273 -19.39 -7.47 -4.59
CA VAL A 273 -20.19 -8.66 -4.92
C VAL A 273 -21.41 -8.26 -5.75
N ALA A 274 -22.06 -7.15 -5.43
CA ALA A 274 -23.20 -6.64 -6.20
C ALA A 274 -22.78 -6.12 -7.59
N THR A 275 -21.72 -5.34 -7.67
CA THR A 275 -21.25 -4.62 -8.88
C THR A 275 -20.60 -5.54 -9.91
N VAL A 276 -19.76 -6.48 -9.47
CA VAL A 276 -19.02 -7.37 -10.37
C VAL A 276 -19.98 -8.43 -10.94
N ARG A 277 -19.90 -8.66 -12.24
CA ARG A 277 -20.73 -9.64 -12.97
C ARG A 277 -20.57 -11.07 -12.45
N ALA A 278 -21.49 -11.94 -12.84
CA ALA A 278 -21.30 -13.37 -12.64
C ALA A 278 -19.98 -13.85 -13.29
N THR A 279 -19.28 -14.76 -12.60
CA THR A 279 -17.94 -15.28 -12.94
C THR A 279 -16.79 -14.26 -12.94
N GLY A 280 -17.07 -13.02 -12.53
CA GLY A 280 -16.04 -11.98 -12.41
C GLY A 280 -15.12 -12.16 -11.21
N GLY A 281 -14.05 -11.38 -11.16
CA GLY A 281 -13.03 -11.45 -10.12
C GLY A 281 -13.02 -10.23 -9.21
N ILE A 282 -12.70 -10.44 -7.93
CA ILE A 282 -12.53 -9.41 -6.93
C ILE A 282 -11.12 -9.53 -6.35
N GLY A 283 -10.35 -8.45 -6.38
CA GLY A 283 -9.03 -8.36 -5.77
C GLY A 283 -9.08 -7.48 -4.53
N VAL A 284 -8.71 -8.03 -3.38
CA VAL A 284 -8.74 -7.33 -2.08
C VAL A 284 -7.33 -7.00 -1.67
N VAL A 285 -6.99 -5.71 -1.63
CA VAL A 285 -5.68 -5.16 -1.23
C VAL A 285 -5.79 -4.13 -0.10
N GLY A 286 -7.01 -3.75 0.27
CA GLY A 286 -7.25 -3.04 1.52
C GLY A 286 -6.81 -3.87 2.72
N VAL A 287 -6.46 -3.20 3.80
CA VAL A 287 -5.95 -3.86 5.01
C VAL A 287 -7.12 -4.48 5.79
N TYR A 288 -6.98 -5.76 6.13
CA TYR A 288 -7.84 -6.47 7.07
C TYR A 288 -6.97 -7.15 8.12
N MET A 289 -7.23 -6.86 9.40
CA MET A 289 -6.40 -7.32 10.51
C MET A 289 -7.09 -8.47 11.27
N PRO A 290 -6.32 -9.41 11.86
CA PRO A 290 -6.89 -10.47 12.69
C PRO A 290 -7.48 -9.95 14.00
N GLU A 291 -7.16 -8.71 14.39
CA GLU A 291 -7.69 -8.02 15.56
C GLU A 291 -7.83 -6.54 15.26
N ASP A 292 -8.96 -5.95 15.65
CA ASP A 292 -9.21 -4.50 15.60
C ASP A 292 -9.85 -4.04 16.91
N PRO A 293 -9.05 -3.57 17.88
CA PRO A 293 -9.59 -3.15 19.18
C PRO A 293 -10.62 -2.01 19.12
N GLY A 294 -10.58 -1.20 18.05
CA GLY A 294 -11.46 -0.05 17.85
C GLY A 294 -12.74 -0.34 17.08
N ALA A 295 -12.93 -1.57 16.58
CA ALA A 295 -14.13 -1.92 15.82
C ALA A 295 -15.41 -1.81 16.64
N ALA A 296 -16.52 -1.48 15.96
CA ALA A 296 -17.81 -1.27 16.59
C ALA A 296 -18.45 -2.58 17.09
N ASP A 297 -18.25 -3.70 16.39
CA ASP A 297 -18.82 -4.99 16.73
C ASP A 297 -17.77 -6.01 17.20
N GLU A 298 -18.23 -7.00 18.00
CA GLU A 298 -17.36 -8.01 18.60
C GLU A 298 -16.77 -9.01 17.56
N GLY A 299 -17.42 -9.18 16.40
CA GLY A 299 -16.88 -10.01 15.32
C GLY A 299 -15.70 -9.33 14.65
N ALA A 300 -15.86 -8.06 14.27
CA ALA A 300 -14.83 -7.25 13.66
C ALA A 300 -13.60 -7.06 14.60
N LYS A 301 -13.82 -6.89 15.93
CA LYS A 301 -12.73 -6.89 16.92
C LYS A 301 -11.85 -8.14 16.87
N GLN A 302 -12.41 -9.27 16.44
CA GLN A 302 -11.72 -10.56 16.30
C GLN A 302 -11.32 -10.85 14.85
N GLY A 303 -11.32 -9.85 13.97
CA GLY A 303 -11.02 -10.00 12.55
C GLY A 303 -12.04 -10.82 11.76
N ARG A 304 -13.26 -10.96 12.28
CA ARG A 304 -14.35 -11.68 11.60
C ARG A 304 -15.27 -10.69 10.90
N ILE A 305 -15.22 -10.70 9.57
CA ILE A 305 -16.03 -9.83 8.72
C ILE A 305 -16.92 -10.70 7.87
N GLY A 306 -18.25 -10.46 7.97
CA GLY A 306 -19.23 -11.07 7.11
C GLY A 306 -19.33 -10.34 5.77
N PHE A 307 -19.80 -10.99 4.72
CA PHE A 307 -20.19 -10.37 3.46
C PHE A 307 -21.25 -11.26 2.78
N ASP A 308 -21.90 -10.77 1.73
CA ASP A 308 -22.97 -11.50 1.02
C ASP A 308 -22.42 -12.72 0.25
N TYR A 309 -22.01 -13.73 1.01
CA TYR A 309 -21.44 -14.96 0.47
C TYR A 309 -22.47 -15.74 -0.39
N GLY A 310 -23.76 -15.61 -0.11
CA GLY A 310 -24.82 -16.28 -0.88
C GLY A 310 -24.85 -15.77 -2.32
N THR A 311 -24.85 -14.47 -2.52
CA THR A 311 -24.79 -13.85 -3.84
C THR A 311 -23.44 -14.12 -4.52
N PHE A 312 -22.33 -14.00 -3.79
CA PHE A 312 -21.00 -14.35 -4.27
C PHE A 312 -20.95 -15.78 -4.83
N PHE A 313 -21.49 -16.76 -4.09
CA PHE A 313 -21.54 -18.16 -4.52
C PHE A 313 -22.43 -18.35 -5.75
N THR A 314 -23.63 -17.75 -5.76
CA THR A 314 -24.57 -17.94 -6.88
C THR A 314 -24.11 -17.26 -8.16
N LYS A 315 -23.36 -16.15 -8.05
CA LYS A 315 -22.69 -15.50 -9.19
C LYS A 315 -21.45 -16.27 -9.66
N GLY A 316 -20.95 -17.26 -8.91
CA GLY A 316 -19.73 -17.99 -9.23
C GLY A 316 -18.50 -17.08 -9.32
N GLN A 317 -18.48 -16.02 -8.51
CA GLN A 317 -17.40 -15.05 -8.49
C GLN A 317 -16.13 -15.64 -7.86
N HIS A 318 -15.01 -15.00 -8.13
CA HIS A 318 -13.71 -15.31 -7.52
C HIS A 318 -13.23 -14.14 -6.69
N MET A 319 -12.63 -14.42 -5.53
CA MET A 319 -11.98 -13.41 -4.69
C MET A 319 -10.55 -13.83 -4.39
N GLY A 320 -9.59 -12.94 -4.67
CA GLY A 320 -8.21 -13.06 -4.27
C GLY A 320 -7.86 -11.99 -3.24
N THR A 321 -7.02 -12.31 -2.25
CA THR A 321 -6.68 -11.39 -1.16
C THR A 321 -5.25 -11.57 -0.69
N GLY A 322 -4.76 -10.59 0.05
CA GLY A 322 -3.49 -10.64 0.78
C GLY A 322 -2.51 -9.56 0.35
N GLN A 323 -1.43 -9.44 1.12
CA GLN A 323 -0.41 -8.42 0.90
C GLN A 323 0.36 -8.65 -0.40
N ALA A 324 0.63 -7.57 -1.13
CA ALA A 324 1.31 -7.61 -2.40
C ALA A 324 2.74 -8.16 -2.28
N PRO A 325 3.12 -9.17 -3.07
CA PRO A 325 4.52 -9.59 -3.19
C PRO A 325 5.27 -8.59 -4.09
N VAL A 326 5.65 -7.44 -3.54
CA VAL A 326 6.19 -6.28 -4.26
C VAL A 326 7.30 -6.66 -5.24
N MET A 327 8.23 -7.52 -4.83
CA MET A 327 9.35 -7.97 -5.64
C MET A 327 8.93 -8.69 -6.94
N ARG A 328 7.69 -9.18 -7.00
CA ARG A 328 7.15 -9.81 -8.20
C ARG A 328 6.87 -8.80 -9.32
N TYR A 329 6.60 -7.55 -8.95
CA TYR A 329 6.10 -6.52 -9.87
C TYR A 329 7.06 -5.34 -10.04
N ASN A 330 7.79 -4.95 -8.99
CA ASN A 330 8.50 -3.68 -8.92
C ASN A 330 9.52 -3.47 -10.05
N ARG A 331 10.20 -4.54 -10.53
CA ARG A 331 11.12 -4.45 -11.68
C ARG A 331 10.38 -4.07 -12.97
N GLN A 332 9.28 -4.75 -13.27
CA GLN A 332 8.45 -4.42 -14.45
C GLN A 332 7.90 -2.99 -14.35
N LEU A 333 7.44 -2.60 -13.15
CA LEU A 333 6.87 -1.27 -12.93
C LEU A 333 7.93 -0.17 -13.02
N ARG A 334 9.15 -0.41 -12.51
CA ARG A 334 10.31 0.47 -12.74
C ARG A 334 10.55 0.69 -14.23
N ASP A 335 10.55 -0.39 -15.02
CA ASP A 335 10.83 -0.32 -16.45
C ASP A 335 9.70 0.43 -17.20
N LEU A 336 8.44 0.35 -16.73
CA LEU A 336 7.34 1.17 -17.25
C LEU A 336 7.52 2.67 -16.94
N ILE A 337 8.01 3.02 -15.75
CA ILE A 337 8.33 4.39 -15.38
C ILE A 337 9.45 4.92 -16.30
N VAL A 338 10.55 4.20 -16.41
CA VAL A 338 11.70 4.57 -17.26
C VAL A 338 11.28 4.76 -18.73
N ALA A 339 10.36 3.96 -19.20
CA ALA A 339 9.81 4.06 -20.55
C ALA A 339 8.77 5.20 -20.73
N GLY A 340 8.48 5.97 -19.68
CA GLY A 340 7.45 7.03 -19.69
C GLY A 340 6.01 6.52 -19.87
N ARG A 341 5.77 5.26 -19.51
CA ARG A 341 4.45 4.61 -19.64
C ARG A 341 3.67 4.56 -18.31
N ALA A 342 4.32 4.90 -17.22
CA ALA A 342 3.74 5.04 -15.90
C ALA A 342 4.31 6.27 -15.23
N THR A 343 3.47 7.06 -14.57
CA THR A 343 3.83 8.24 -13.80
C THR A 343 3.09 8.20 -12.47
N PRO A 344 3.43 7.26 -11.57
CA PRO A 344 2.68 7.07 -10.33
C PRO A 344 2.76 8.27 -9.39
N SER A 345 3.69 9.19 -9.60
CA SER A 345 3.82 10.44 -8.83
C SER A 345 2.66 11.42 -9.04
N PHE A 346 1.71 11.16 -9.96
CA PHE A 346 0.53 12.03 -10.15
C PHE A 346 -0.30 12.21 -8.88
N ILE A 347 -0.17 11.32 -7.89
CA ILE A 347 -0.87 11.41 -6.60
C ILE A 347 -0.11 12.21 -5.54
N VAL A 348 1.17 12.54 -5.78
CA VAL A 348 2.01 13.24 -4.80
C VAL A 348 1.48 14.65 -4.61
N SER A 349 1.08 14.95 -3.39
CA SER A 349 0.52 16.26 -3.03
C SER A 349 1.52 17.11 -2.24
N HIS A 350 2.34 16.50 -1.39
CA HIS A 350 3.26 17.22 -0.50
C HIS A 350 4.60 16.52 -0.38
N GLU A 351 5.65 17.32 -0.34
CA GLU A 351 7.02 16.89 -0.02
C GLU A 351 7.47 17.69 1.21
N LEU A 352 7.72 17.01 2.31
CA LEU A 352 8.02 17.62 3.60
C LEU A 352 9.39 17.16 4.10
N PRO A 353 10.14 18.00 4.82
CA PRO A 353 11.26 17.52 5.63
C PRO A 353 10.75 16.55 6.70
N LEU A 354 11.63 15.65 7.17
CA LEU A 354 11.28 14.62 8.15
C LEU A 354 10.63 15.22 9.42
N GLU A 355 11.11 16.38 9.84
CA GLU A 355 10.64 17.09 11.05
C GLU A 355 9.16 17.49 11.00
N GLN A 356 8.61 17.62 9.80
CA GLN A 356 7.19 17.94 9.60
C GLN A 356 6.29 16.70 9.50
N ALA A 357 6.84 15.49 9.69
CA ALA A 357 6.05 14.28 9.67
C ALA A 357 4.82 14.31 10.60
N PRO A 358 4.89 14.83 11.85
CA PRO A 358 3.71 14.90 12.71
C PRO A 358 2.55 15.70 12.11
N ASP A 359 2.83 16.84 11.46
CA ASP A 359 1.80 17.61 10.75
C ASP A 359 1.31 16.88 9.50
N GLY A 360 2.20 16.21 8.77
CA GLY A 360 1.87 15.36 7.63
C GLY A 360 0.91 14.22 8.00
N TYR A 361 1.18 13.51 9.09
CA TYR A 361 0.29 12.46 9.60
C TYR A 361 -1.09 13.00 9.94
N ARG A 362 -1.16 14.09 10.72
CA ARG A 362 -2.43 14.69 11.13
C ARG A 362 -3.28 15.11 9.95
N ARG A 363 -2.73 15.86 8.98
CA ARG A 363 -3.47 16.36 7.82
C ARG A 363 -3.91 15.27 6.87
N PHE A 364 -3.04 14.26 6.67
CA PHE A 364 -3.36 13.11 5.84
C PHE A 364 -4.47 12.23 6.48
N ASP A 365 -4.44 12.07 7.80
CA ASP A 365 -5.44 11.35 8.57
C ASP A 365 -6.79 12.09 8.60
N ASP A 366 -6.78 13.42 8.79
CA ASP A 366 -7.95 14.28 8.74
C ASP A 366 -8.58 14.37 7.33
N ARG A 367 -7.95 13.76 6.31
CA ARG A 367 -8.33 13.83 4.90
C ARG A 367 -8.51 15.27 4.44
N GLU A 368 -7.61 16.17 4.88
CA GLU A 368 -7.62 17.56 4.50
C GLU A 368 -7.54 17.68 2.96
N GLU A 369 -8.37 18.54 2.36
CA GLU A 369 -8.44 18.69 0.90
C GLU A 369 -7.04 18.96 0.31
N GLY A 370 -6.67 18.23 -0.73
CA GLY A 370 -5.37 18.31 -1.38
C GLY A 370 -4.27 17.45 -0.71
N TRP A 371 -4.54 16.74 0.39
CA TRP A 371 -3.58 15.86 1.05
C TRP A 371 -3.79 14.39 0.63
N THR A 372 -3.24 14.02 -0.52
CA THR A 372 -3.43 12.67 -1.09
C THR A 372 -2.26 11.74 -0.83
N LYS A 373 -1.03 12.19 -1.08
CA LYS A 373 0.20 11.42 -0.82
C LYS A 373 1.29 12.34 -0.32
N VAL A 374 1.84 12.02 0.85
CA VAL A 374 2.88 12.81 1.52
C VAL A 374 4.20 12.08 1.45
N LEU A 375 5.20 12.73 0.88
CA LEU A 375 6.59 12.29 0.87
C LEU A 375 7.34 13.00 2.00
N LEU A 376 8.20 12.26 2.69
CA LEU A 376 9.14 12.77 3.68
C LEU A 376 10.56 12.70 3.12
N ARG A 377 11.33 13.77 3.32
CA ARG A 377 12.71 13.92 2.84
C ARG A 377 13.67 13.99 4.02
N PRO A 378 14.18 12.85 4.54
CA PRO A 378 15.22 12.86 5.54
C PRO A 378 16.47 13.59 5.02
N GLY A 379 17.05 14.49 5.84
CA GLY A 379 18.24 15.27 5.45
C GLY A 379 17.97 16.60 4.75
N GLN A 380 16.75 16.93 4.38
CA GLN A 380 16.39 18.31 4.04
C GLN A 380 16.29 19.15 5.33
N ALA A 381 16.80 20.36 5.28
CA ALA A 381 16.59 21.32 6.37
C ALA A 381 15.12 21.74 6.41
N ALA A 382 14.58 21.86 7.63
CA ALA A 382 13.20 22.30 7.89
C ALA A 382 12.96 23.74 7.45
#